data_70300e0caa0507aa13a2c43fd237042a
#
_entry.id   70300e0caa0507aa13a2c43fd237042a
#
_cell.length_a   1.000
_cell.length_b   1.000
_cell.length_c   1.000
_cell.angle_alpha   90.00
_cell.angle_beta   90.00
_cell.angle_gamma   90.00
#
_symmetry.space_group_name_H-M   'P 1'
#
loop_
_entity.id
_entity.type
_entity.pdbx_description
1 polymer ?
#
loop_
_entity_poly.entity_id
_entity_poly.type
_entity_poly.pdbx_seq_one_letter_code
_entity_poly.pdbx_strand_id
1 'polypeptide(L)'
;MHAIYKWYQENYPLKTPGPRSPDGVTWSVIDRWPTHPLLVKTFAQNIRKELETFPAHIRSKVVLLFSAHSVPQYVMNRGDPYPAEVGATVQLVMQD
;
A
#
# COMPACT_ATOMS: atom_id res chain seq x y z
N MET A 1 5.33 -2.69 -12.42
CA MET A 1 4.08 -2.85 -13.24
C MET A 1 4.13 -2.06 -14.53
N HIS A 2 4.60 -0.80 -14.49
CA HIS A 2 4.71 0.03 -15.71
C HIS A 2 5.57 -0.62 -16.80
N ALA A 3 6.71 -1.21 -16.44
CA ALA A 3 7.62 -1.87 -17.37
C ALA A 3 6.99 -3.09 -18.04
N ILE A 4 6.17 -3.84 -17.33
CA ILE A 4 5.45 -5.01 -17.86
C ILE A 4 4.42 -4.58 -18.89
N TYR A 5 3.61 -3.58 -18.57
CA TYR A 5 2.62 -3.04 -19.49
C TYR A 5 3.26 -2.47 -20.75
N LYS A 6 4.34 -1.71 -20.58
CA LYS A 6 5.07 -1.11 -21.69
C LYS A 6 5.62 -2.18 -22.62
N TRP A 7 6.28 -3.21 -22.07
CA TRP A 7 6.81 -4.31 -22.86
C TRP A 7 5.71 -5.01 -23.63
N TYR A 8 4.59 -5.27 -22.95
CA TYR A 8 3.47 -5.98 -23.56
C TYR A 8 2.83 -5.18 -24.68
N GLN A 9 2.65 -3.89 -24.51
CA GLN A 9 2.11 -3.00 -25.52
C GLN A 9 3.01 -2.89 -26.75
N GLU A 10 4.33 -2.88 -26.53
CA GLU A 10 5.30 -2.82 -27.62
C GLU A 10 5.33 -4.10 -28.45
N ASN A 11 5.16 -5.25 -27.83
CA ASN A 11 5.25 -6.56 -28.50
C ASN A 11 3.90 -7.07 -28.98
N TYR A 12 2.82 -6.67 -28.32
CA TYR A 12 1.44 -7.07 -28.66
C TYR A 12 0.53 -5.84 -28.63
N PRO A 13 0.58 -4.96 -29.63
CA PRO A 13 -0.21 -3.73 -29.63
C PRO A 13 -1.70 -4.02 -29.51
N LEU A 14 -2.37 -3.31 -28.60
CA LEU A 14 -3.81 -3.42 -28.40
C LEU A 14 -4.55 -2.51 -29.38
N LYS A 15 -5.59 -3.02 -30.01
CA LYS A 15 -6.45 -2.22 -30.88
C LYS A 15 -7.42 -1.33 -30.11
N THR A 16 -7.74 -1.72 -28.86
CA THR A 16 -8.63 -0.98 -27.97
C THR A 16 -7.93 -0.63 -26.68
N PRO A 17 -8.22 0.54 -26.09
CA PRO A 17 -7.68 0.87 -24.76
C PRO A 17 -8.15 -0.13 -23.72
N GLY A 18 -7.25 -0.54 -22.85
CA GLY A 18 -7.58 -1.44 -21.77
C GLY A 18 -6.51 -2.49 -21.54
N PRO A 19 -6.63 -3.25 -20.45
CA PRO A 19 -5.63 -4.24 -20.07
C PRO A 19 -5.80 -5.59 -20.76
N ARG A 20 -6.32 -5.60 -21.99
CA ARG A 20 -6.48 -6.82 -22.76
C ARG A 20 -5.38 -7.00 -23.77
N SER A 21 -4.87 -8.21 -23.88
CA SER A 21 -3.91 -8.56 -24.92
C SER A 21 -4.63 -9.13 -26.15
N PRO A 22 -3.94 -9.14 -27.33
CA PRO A 22 -4.52 -9.71 -28.56
C PRO A 22 -4.87 -11.20 -28.47
N ASP A 23 -4.24 -11.93 -27.55
CA ASP A 23 -4.49 -13.35 -27.33
C ASP A 23 -5.64 -13.62 -26.36
N GLY A 24 -6.36 -12.60 -25.94
CA GLY A 24 -7.50 -12.72 -25.03
C GLY A 24 -7.15 -12.73 -23.55
N VAL A 25 -5.88 -12.54 -23.19
CA VAL A 25 -5.46 -12.44 -21.79
C VAL A 25 -5.97 -11.14 -21.19
N THR A 26 -6.68 -11.23 -20.08
CA THR A 26 -7.12 -10.06 -19.32
C THR A 26 -6.16 -9.82 -18.17
N TRP A 27 -5.66 -8.59 -18.07
CA TRP A 27 -4.74 -8.18 -17.02
C TRP A 27 -5.49 -7.53 -15.88
N SER A 28 -5.11 -7.89 -14.67
CA SER A 28 -5.61 -7.26 -13.46
C SER A 28 -4.43 -7.04 -12.52
N VAL A 29 -4.36 -5.85 -11.95
CA VAL A 29 -3.26 -5.48 -11.04
C VAL A 29 -3.82 -5.11 -9.70
N ILE A 30 -3.30 -5.74 -8.65
CA ILE A 30 -3.59 -5.36 -7.28
C ILE A 30 -2.47 -4.41 -6.85
N ASP A 31 -2.74 -3.12 -6.93
CA ASP A 31 -1.76 -2.07 -6.67
C ASP A 31 -2.12 -1.20 -5.45
N ARG A 32 -3.32 -1.35 -4.91
CA ARG A 32 -3.79 -0.56 -3.77
C ARG A 32 -4.53 -1.45 -2.78
N TRP A 33 -3.93 -1.61 -1.59
CA TRP A 33 -4.48 -2.48 -0.55
C TRP A 33 -4.19 -1.94 0.86
N PRO A 34 -4.31 -0.59 1.08
CA PRO A 34 -3.92 0.04 2.35
C PRO A 34 -4.79 -0.36 3.54
N THR A 35 -6.00 -0.83 3.30
CA THR A 35 -6.95 -1.20 4.34
C THR A 35 -7.21 -2.69 4.42
N HIS A 36 -6.41 -3.50 3.72
CA HIS A 36 -6.62 -4.94 3.72
C HIS A 36 -6.47 -5.50 5.15
N PRO A 37 -7.44 -6.29 5.63
CA PRO A 37 -7.44 -6.78 7.01
C PRO A 37 -6.16 -7.53 7.40
N LEU A 38 -5.59 -8.30 6.51
CA LEU A 38 -4.37 -9.05 6.80
C LEU A 38 -3.14 -8.15 6.90
N LEU A 39 -3.09 -7.07 6.11
CA LEU A 39 -2.02 -6.07 6.23
C LEU A 39 -2.09 -5.39 7.59
N VAL A 40 -3.28 -4.91 7.96
CA VAL A 40 -3.54 -4.25 9.24
C VAL A 40 -3.17 -5.18 10.40
N LYS A 41 -3.60 -6.42 10.33
CA LYS A 41 -3.33 -7.43 11.36
C LYS A 41 -1.83 -7.71 11.49
N THR A 42 -1.12 -7.82 10.38
CA THR A 42 0.32 -8.07 10.38
C THR A 42 1.07 -6.93 11.06
N PHE A 43 0.75 -5.68 10.72
CA PHE A 43 1.35 -4.53 11.38
C PHE A 43 1.04 -4.50 12.87
N ALA A 44 -0.22 -4.75 13.25
CA ALA A 44 -0.63 -4.75 14.64
C ALA A 44 0.08 -5.84 15.44
N GLN A 45 0.23 -7.03 14.88
CA GLN A 45 0.95 -8.13 15.52
C GLN A 45 2.43 -7.79 15.73
N ASN A 46 3.06 -7.20 14.74
CA ASN A 46 4.46 -6.80 14.84
C ASN A 46 4.66 -5.73 15.91
N ILE A 47 3.74 -4.79 16.01
CA ILE A 47 3.77 -3.74 17.05
C ILE A 47 3.61 -4.37 18.43
N ARG A 48 2.65 -5.27 18.62
CA ARG A 48 2.43 -5.95 19.89
C ARG A 48 3.65 -6.76 20.32
N LYS A 49 4.24 -7.47 19.37
CA LYS A 49 5.45 -8.27 19.60
C LYS A 49 6.60 -7.39 20.08
N GLU A 50 6.78 -6.24 19.44
CA GLU A 50 7.82 -5.29 19.83
C GLU A 50 7.53 -4.66 21.19
N LEU A 51 6.27 -4.32 21.47
CA LEU A 51 5.87 -3.77 22.76
C LEU A 51 6.16 -4.71 23.93
N GLU A 52 6.08 -6.02 23.69
CA GLU A 52 6.39 -7.02 24.71
C GLU A 52 7.86 -7.00 25.13
N THR A 53 8.76 -6.44 24.32
CA THR A 53 10.17 -6.30 24.66
C THR A 53 10.43 -5.20 25.68
N PHE A 54 9.46 -4.30 25.90
CA PHE A 54 9.55 -3.23 26.90
C PHE A 54 9.05 -3.72 28.25
N PRO A 55 9.63 -3.24 29.36
CA PRO A 55 9.10 -3.52 30.69
C PRO A 55 7.63 -3.12 30.82
N ALA A 56 6.85 -3.93 31.54
CA ALA A 56 5.40 -3.72 31.65
C ALA A 56 5.03 -2.34 32.18
N HIS A 57 5.82 -1.78 33.09
CA HIS A 57 5.52 -0.51 33.73
C HIS A 57 5.69 0.71 32.81
N ILE A 58 6.37 0.55 31.66
CA ILE A 58 6.55 1.65 30.70
C ILE A 58 5.80 1.44 29.38
N ARG A 59 5.17 0.29 29.17
CA ARG A 59 4.45 0.00 27.91
C ARG A 59 3.38 1.03 27.57
N SER A 60 2.66 1.51 28.58
CA SER A 60 1.63 2.53 28.38
C SER A 60 2.19 3.90 28.00
N LYS A 61 3.49 4.11 28.18
CA LYS A 61 4.17 5.37 27.87
C LYS A 61 4.88 5.33 26.52
N VAL A 62 4.88 4.19 25.83
CA VAL A 62 5.54 4.03 24.55
C VAL A 62 4.74 4.79 23.48
N VAL A 63 5.45 5.58 22.70
CA VAL A 63 4.88 6.31 21.56
C VAL A 63 5.24 5.57 20.28
N LEU A 64 4.23 5.32 19.43
CA LEU A 64 4.42 4.70 18.14
C LEU A 64 4.65 5.77 17.09
N LEU A 65 5.79 5.69 16.42
CA LEU A 65 6.11 6.59 15.32
C LEU A 65 5.97 5.84 13.99
N PHE A 66 5.06 6.29 13.16
CA PHE A 66 4.87 5.75 11.83
C PHE A 66 5.63 6.59 10.83
N SER A 67 6.36 5.93 9.94
CA SER A 67 7.09 6.60 8.88
C SER A 67 6.64 6.04 7.53
N ALA A 68 6.60 6.91 6.53
CA ALA A 68 6.25 6.54 5.17
C ALA A 68 7.13 7.31 4.21
N HIS A 69 7.37 6.72 3.03
CA HIS A 69 8.06 7.44 1.98
C HIS A 69 7.26 8.67 1.58
N SER A 70 7.95 9.78 1.39
CA SER A 70 7.33 10.97 0.82
C SER A 70 7.11 10.79 -0.68
N VAL A 71 6.08 11.45 -1.20
CA VAL A 71 5.87 11.57 -2.63
C VAL A 71 6.08 13.03 -3.03
N PRO A 72 6.54 13.31 -4.27
CA PRO A 72 6.67 14.68 -4.73
C PRO A 72 5.34 15.44 -4.69
N GLN A 73 5.40 16.74 -4.42
CA GLN A 73 4.20 17.56 -4.31
C GLN A 73 3.34 17.52 -5.58
N TYR A 74 3.96 17.42 -6.75
CA TYR A 74 3.19 17.36 -8.00
C TYR A 74 2.34 16.08 -8.10
N VAL A 75 2.75 14.98 -7.48
CA VAL A 75 1.96 13.76 -7.41
C VAL A 75 0.72 13.99 -6.55
N MET A 76 0.87 14.65 -5.42
CA MET A 76 -0.25 15.00 -4.54
C MET A 76 -1.20 15.98 -5.23
N ASN A 77 -0.66 16.95 -5.96
CA ASN A 77 -1.46 17.94 -6.70
C ASN A 77 -2.31 17.30 -7.81
N ARG A 78 -1.90 16.15 -8.33
CA ARG A 78 -2.69 15.37 -9.30
C ARG A 78 -3.82 14.58 -8.64
N GLY A 79 -3.97 14.67 -7.32
CA GLY A 79 -5.00 13.95 -6.60
C GLY A 79 -4.64 12.51 -6.23
N ASP A 80 -3.35 12.19 -6.16
CA ASP A 80 -2.93 10.85 -5.75
C ASP A 80 -3.39 10.59 -4.31
N PRO A 81 -4.07 9.47 -4.05
CA PRO A 81 -4.61 9.17 -2.72
C PRO A 81 -3.59 8.65 -1.72
N TYR A 82 -2.30 8.58 -2.06
CA TYR A 82 -1.29 7.96 -1.23
C TYR A 82 -1.26 8.48 0.22
N PRO A 83 -1.27 9.80 0.48
CA PRO A 83 -1.27 10.28 1.87
C PRO A 83 -2.49 9.84 2.66
N ALA A 84 -3.68 9.86 2.02
CA ALA A 84 -4.92 9.40 2.65
C ALA A 84 -4.90 7.89 2.90
N GLU A 85 -4.34 7.13 1.97
CA GLU A 85 -4.21 5.67 2.11
C GLU A 85 -3.26 5.30 3.26
N VAL A 86 -2.13 5.99 3.39
CA VAL A 86 -1.22 5.80 4.53
C VAL A 86 -1.94 6.13 5.83
N GLY A 87 -2.66 7.23 5.89
CA GLY A 87 -3.45 7.61 7.05
C GLY A 87 -4.49 6.56 7.42
N ALA A 88 -5.17 5.99 6.44
CA ALA A 88 -6.15 4.93 6.66
C ALA A 88 -5.50 3.67 7.25
N THR A 89 -4.34 3.27 6.73
CA THR A 89 -3.60 2.13 7.26
C THR A 89 -3.23 2.35 8.72
N VAL A 90 -2.66 3.51 9.05
CA VAL A 90 -2.26 3.86 10.41
C VAL A 90 -3.47 3.84 11.35
N GLN A 91 -4.57 4.44 10.93
CA GLN A 91 -5.78 4.49 11.74
C GLN A 91 -6.30 3.08 12.07
N LEU A 92 -6.38 2.21 11.08
CA LEU A 92 -6.85 0.84 11.27
C LEU A 92 -5.91 0.02 12.15
N VAL A 93 -4.61 0.18 11.98
CA VAL A 93 -3.60 -0.48 12.81
C VAL A 93 -3.76 -0.07 14.27
N MET A 94 -3.97 1.22 14.54
CA MET A 94 -4.15 1.72 15.90
C MET A 94 -5.46 1.27 16.54
N GLN A 95 -6.47 0.95 15.75
CA GLN A 95 -7.76 0.45 16.23
C GLN A 95 -7.77 -1.06 16.50
N ASP A 96 -6.81 -1.78 15.96
CA ASP A 96 -6.76 -3.25 16.09
C ASP A 96 -6.33 -3.74 17.49
#